data_b18bded055d18924819a33578454e528
#
_entry.id   b18bded055d18924819a33578454e528
#
_cell.length_a   1.000
_cell.length_b   1.000
_cell.length_c   1.000
_cell.angle_alpha   90.00
_cell.angle_beta   90.00
_cell.angle_gamma   90.00
#
_symmetry.space_group_name_H-M   'P 1'
#
loop_
_entity.id
_entity.type
_entity.pdbx_description
1 polymer ?
#
loop_
_entity_poly.entity_id
_entity_poly.type
_entity_poly.pdbx_seq_one_letter_code
_entity_poly.pdbx_strand_id
1 'polypeptide(L)'
;MDVNVDGLFWCCREFGRKMLEGGSGAIVNIGSMSGFIVNKPQPQAFYNASKAAVHHLTKSLAAEWGQRGVRVNAVAPTYIETPLTRFGMEESPEMYKVWLDMTPMGRVGQPEEIASVVHFLASDASSLLTGSIVVADGGYTCW
;
A
#
# COMPACT_ATOMS: atom_id res chain seq x y z
N MET A 1 -3.77 7.65 -14.10
CA MET A 1 -4.68 6.92 -13.18
C MET A 1 -4.83 5.45 -13.58
N ASP A 2 -4.70 5.14 -14.85
CA ASP A 2 -5.06 3.84 -15.46
C ASP A 2 -4.47 2.61 -14.75
N VAL A 3 -3.18 2.62 -14.42
CA VAL A 3 -2.54 1.47 -13.73
C VAL A 3 -2.90 1.44 -12.25
N ASN A 4 -2.69 2.57 -11.54
CA ASN A 4 -2.80 2.59 -10.07
C ASN A 4 -4.24 2.52 -9.54
N VAL A 5 -5.21 3.00 -10.31
CA VAL A 5 -6.62 3.06 -9.89
C VAL A 5 -7.46 2.09 -10.72
N ASP A 6 -7.56 2.30 -12.02
CA ASP A 6 -8.46 1.52 -12.87
C ASP A 6 -8.00 0.06 -12.97
N GLY A 7 -6.70 -0.18 -13.19
CA GLY A 7 -6.11 -1.51 -13.23
C GLY A 7 -6.28 -2.27 -11.90
N LEU A 8 -6.06 -1.58 -10.77
CA LEU A 8 -6.28 -2.17 -9.46
C LEU A 8 -7.76 -2.52 -9.25
N PHE A 9 -8.67 -1.60 -9.61
CA PHE A 9 -10.11 -1.84 -9.49
C PHE A 9 -10.53 -3.07 -10.31
N TRP A 10 -10.07 -3.19 -11.55
CA TRP A 10 -10.39 -4.35 -12.39
C TRP A 10 -9.86 -5.67 -11.80
N CYS A 11 -8.63 -5.65 -11.26
CA CYS A 11 -8.09 -6.81 -10.55
C CYS A 11 -8.94 -7.18 -9.34
N CYS A 12 -9.28 -6.20 -8.49
CA CYS A 12 -10.15 -6.44 -7.34
C CYS A 12 -11.51 -7.00 -7.76
N ARG A 13 -12.12 -6.47 -8.82
CA ARG A 13 -13.41 -6.94 -9.35
C ARG A 13 -13.34 -8.39 -9.79
N GLU A 14 -12.35 -8.75 -10.62
CA GLU A 14 -12.29 -10.10 -11.20
C GLU A 14 -11.89 -11.16 -10.16
N PHE A 15 -10.86 -10.91 -9.37
CA PHE A 15 -10.47 -11.82 -8.29
C PHE A 15 -11.52 -11.88 -7.18
N GLY A 16 -12.06 -10.70 -6.79
CA GLY A 16 -13.12 -10.61 -5.79
C GLY A 16 -14.38 -11.39 -6.19
N ARG A 17 -14.79 -11.33 -7.46
CA ARG A 17 -15.91 -12.14 -7.96
C ARG A 17 -15.70 -13.62 -7.67
N LYS A 18 -14.51 -14.16 -7.97
CA LYS A 18 -14.18 -15.58 -7.70
C LYS A 18 -14.18 -15.90 -6.20
N MET A 19 -13.64 -15.01 -5.38
CA MET A 19 -13.64 -15.19 -3.92
C MET A 19 -15.07 -15.15 -3.35
N LEU A 20 -15.90 -14.24 -3.83
CA LEU A 20 -17.31 -14.12 -3.42
C LEU A 20 -18.16 -15.33 -3.84
N GLU A 21 -17.91 -15.92 -5.02
CA GLU A 21 -18.51 -17.19 -5.46
C GLU A 21 -18.09 -18.36 -4.55
N GLY A 22 -16.83 -18.35 -4.08
CA GLY A 22 -16.29 -19.35 -3.17
C GLY A 22 -16.61 -19.13 -1.69
N GLY A 23 -17.16 -17.96 -1.33
CA GLY A 23 -17.52 -17.62 0.06
C GLY A 23 -16.33 -17.32 0.98
N SER A 24 -15.11 -17.21 0.45
CA SER A 24 -13.89 -16.90 1.24
C SER A 24 -12.82 -16.26 0.37
N GLY A 25 -12.04 -15.33 0.97
CA GLY A 25 -10.91 -14.71 0.27
C GLY A 25 -10.24 -13.62 1.07
N ALA A 26 -9.02 -13.27 0.63
CA ALA A 26 -8.27 -12.14 1.15
C ALA A 26 -7.59 -11.39 0.01
N ILE A 27 -7.84 -10.10 -0.09
CA ILE A 27 -7.19 -9.19 -1.02
C ILE A 27 -6.30 -8.24 -0.23
N VAL A 28 -5.05 -8.08 -0.67
CA VAL A 28 -4.12 -7.11 -0.10
C VAL A 28 -3.66 -6.16 -1.21
N ASN A 29 -4.15 -4.94 -1.15
CA ASN A 29 -3.79 -3.88 -2.09
C ASN A 29 -2.47 -3.20 -1.69
N ILE A 30 -1.68 -2.80 -2.68
CA ILE A 30 -0.45 -2.02 -2.43
C ILE A 30 -0.78 -0.53 -2.53
N GLY A 31 -1.00 0.06 -1.37
CA GLY A 31 -1.14 1.50 -1.19
C GLY A 31 0.19 2.24 -1.22
N SER A 32 0.31 3.27 -0.41
CA SER A 32 1.55 4.03 -0.12
C SER A 32 1.28 4.96 1.06
N MET A 33 2.31 5.32 1.84
CA MET A 33 2.21 6.44 2.77
C MET A 33 1.76 7.73 2.06
N SER A 34 2.08 7.87 0.77
CA SER A 34 1.67 9.00 -0.09
C SER A 34 0.15 9.13 -0.27
N GLY A 35 -0.63 8.11 0.10
CA GLY A 35 -2.08 8.19 0.16
C GLY A 35 -2.62 8.88 1.43
N PHE A 36 -1.75 9.11 2.42
CA PHE A 36 -2.08 9.80 3.67
C PHE A 36 -1.45 11.19 3.78
N ILE A 37 -0.25 11.36 3.21
CA ILE A 37 0.57 12.56 3.34
C ILE A 37 1.01 13.08 1.98
N VAL A 38 1.55 14.30 1.99
CA VAL A 38 2.28 14.87 0.83
C VAL A 38 3.77 14.68 1.06
N ASN A 39 4.40 13.94 0.17
CA ASN A 39 5.84 13.65 0.23
C ASN A 39 6.69 14.88 -0.07
N LYS A 40 7.89 14.88 0.49
CA LYS A 40 8.97 15.84 0.22
C LYS A 40 10.24 15.09 -0.20
N PRO A 41 11.09 15.69 -1.06
CA PRO A 41 10.95 17.00 -1.70
C PRO A 41 10.22 16.97 -3.05
N GLN A 42 9.98 15.79 -3.63
CA GLN A 42 9.47 15.65 -4.99
C GLN A 42 7.97 15.99 -5.13
N PRO A 43 7.58 16.77 -6.15
CA PRO A 43 6.17 16.99 -6.48
C PRO A 43 5.60 15.73 -7.16
N GLN A 44 4.50 15.18 -6.60
CA GLN A 44 3.87 13.95 -7.11
C GLN A 44 2.36 13.90 -6.83
N ALA A 45 1.66 15.02 -6.99
CA ALA A 45 0.25 15.17 -6.62
C ALA A 45 -0.66 14.08 -7.24
N PHE A 46 -0.45 13.72 -8.51
CA PHE A 46 -1.25 12.68 -9.17
C PHE A 46 -0.99 11.27 -8.57
N TYR A 47 0.25 10.99 -8.14
CA TYR A 47 0.57 9.73 -7.47
C TYR A 47 -0.10 9.67 -6.09
N ASN A 48 0.00 10.75 -5.30
CA ASN A 48 -0.64 10.84 -3.99
C ASN A 48 -2.15 10.65 -4.10
N ALA A 49 -2.79 11.32 -5.07
CA ALA A 49 -4.22 11.16 -5.34
C ALA A 49 -4.58 9.71 -5.72
N SER A 50 -3.76 9.07 -6.57
CA SER A 50 -4.00 7.67 -6.96
C SER A 50 -3.90 6.71 -5.77
N LYS A 51 -2.94 6.93 -4.86
CA LYS A 51 -2.76 6.08 -3.67
C LYS A 51 -3.82 6.34 -2.60
N ALA A 52 -4.32 7.57 -2.47
CA ALA A 52 -5.50 7.85 -1.66
C ALA A 52 -6.75 7.13 -2.21
N ALA A 53 -6.92 7.08 -3.53
CA ALA A 53 -7.99 6.31 -4.16
C ALA A 53 -7.89 4.81 -3.85
N VAL A 54 -6.68 4.21 -3.88
CA VAL A 54 -6.44 2.82 -3.48
C VAL A 54 -6.88 2.57 -2.03
N HIS A 55 -6.54 3.48 -1.12
CA HIS A 55 -6.93 3.36 0.28
C HIS A 55 -8.46 3.39 0.45
N HIS A 56 -9.13 4.30 -0.22
CA HIS A 56 -10.59 4.41 -0.11
C HIS A 56 -11.30 3.25 -0.80
N LEU A 57 -10.83 2.80 -1.96
CA LEU A 57 -11.32 1.60 -2.64
C LEU A 57 -11.22 0.36 -1.74
N THR A 58 -10.08 0.19 -1.04
CA THR A 58 -9.88 -0.91 -0.09
C THR A 58 -10.96 -0.92 0.99
N LYS A 59 -11.28 0.24 1.58
CA LYS A 59 -12.33 0.38 2.60
C LYS A 59 -13.72 0.09 2.03
N SER A 60 -14.02 0.60 0.83
CA SER A 60 -15.31 0.39 0.17
C SER A 60 -15.56 -1.09 -0.10
N LEU A 61 -14.59 -1.78 -0.72
CA LEU A 61 -14.71 -3.21 -1.02
C LEU A 61 -14.78 -4.07 0.26
N ALA A 62 -14.05 -3.69 1.31
CA ALA A 62 -14.13 -4.36 2.61
C ALA A 62 -15.54 -4.28 3.22
N ALA A 63 -16.17 -3.11 3.13
CA ALA A 63 -17.54 -2.89 3.62
C ALA A 63 -18.57 -3.69 2.81
N GLU A 64 -18.40 -3.74 1.48
CA GLU A 64 -19.32 -4.46 0.58
C GLU A 64 -19.20 -5.98 0.70
N TRP A 65 -17.99 -6.51 0.95
CA TRP A 65 -17.69 -7.93 0.81
C TRP A 65 -17.49 -8.66 2.15
N GLY A 66 -17.31 -7.94 3.25
CA GLY A 66 -17.00 -8.52 4.55
C GLY A 66 -18.01 -9.57 5.02
N GLN A 67 -19.32 -9.31 4.89
CA GLN A 67 -20.38 -10.27 5.24
C GLN A 67 -20.42 -11.50 4.32
N ARG A 68 -19.73 -11.44 3.20
CA ARG A 68 -19.65 -12.52 2.20
C ARG A 68 -18.33 -13.31 2.30
N GLY A 69 -17.58 -13.13 3.41
CA GLY A 69 -16.38 -13.89 3.72
C GLY A 69 -15.12 -13.41 3.00
N VAL A 70 -15.11 -12.23 2.36
CA VAL A 70 -13.94 -11.69 1.67
C VAL A 70 -13.38 -10.50 2.44
N ARG A 71 -12.13 -10.60 2.89
CA ARG A 71 -11.39 -9.52 3.53
C ARG A 71 -10.62 -8.70 2.49
N VAL A 72 -10.62 -7.40 2.62
CA VAL A 72 -9.87 -6.50 1.74
C VAL A 72 -9.08 -5.51 2.59
N ASN A 73 -7.76 -5.57 2.54
CA ASN A 73 -6.86 -4.69 3.27
C ASN A 73 -5.83 -4.07 2.32
N ALA A 74 -5.05 -3.12 2.80
CA ALA A 74 -3.91 -2.59 2.07
C ALA A 74 -2.68 -2.48 2.98
N VAL A 75 -1.50 -2.57 2.39
CA VAL A 75 -0.27 -2.10 3.00
C VAL A 75 0.11 -0.75 2.38
N ALA A 76 0.59 0.17 3.21
CA ALA A 76 1.04 1.51 2.80
C ALA A 76 2.53 1.65 3.09
N PRO A 77 3.41 1.26 2.15
CA PRO A 77 4.86 1.37 2.31
C PRO A 77 5.36 2.81 2.21
N THR A 78 6.55 3.04 2.78
CA THR A 78 7.46 4.15 2.47
C THR A 78 8.28 3.85 1.22
N TYR A 79 9.45 4.48 1.10
CA TYR A 79 10.46 4.20 0.09
C TYR A 79 11.08 2.82 0.35
N ILE A 80 10.96 1.93 -0.63
CA ILE A 80 11.47 0.55 -0.56
C ILE A 80 12.60 0.39 -1.56
N GLU A 81 13.70 -0.23 -1.14
CA GLU A 81 14.87 -0.45 -1.98
C GLU A 81 14.57 -1.47 -3.08
N THR A 82 14.22 -0.96 -4.25
CA THR A 82 13.96 -1.71 -5.48
C THR A 82 14.89 -1.20 -6.58
N PRO A 83 15.03 -1.89 -7.71
CA PRO A 83 15.81 -1.35 -8.83
C PRO A 83 15.38 0.08 -9.25
N LEU A 84 14.07 0.36 -9.22
CA LEU A 84 13.54 1.69 -9.56
C LEU A 84 13.95 2.77 -8.56
N THR A 85 13.80 2.51 -7.26
CA THR A 85 14.14 3.48 -6.20
C THR A 85 15.65 3.64 -6.04
N ARG A 86 16.43 2.58 -6.25
CA ARG A 86 17.89 2.63 -6.23
C ARG A 86 18.42 3.58 -7.31
N PHE A 87 17.87 3.49 -8.51
CA PHE A 87 18.19 4.45 -9.58
C PHE A 87 17.94 5.90 -9.15
N GLY A 88 16.77 6.18 -8.53
CA GLY A 88 16.45 7.51 -8.01
C GLY A 88 17.36 7.98 -6.87
N MET A 89 17.84 7.07 -6.02
CA MET A 89 18.81 7.37 -4.95
C MET A 89 20.18 7.76 -5.53
N GLU A 90 20.63 7.09 -6.60
CA GLU A 90 21.89 7.36 -7.28
C GLU A 90 21.84 8.68 -8.06
N GLU A 91 20.72 8.95 -8.76
CA GLU A 91 20.53 10.18 -9.54
C GLU A 91 20.36 11.44 -8.70
N SER A 92 19.83 11.31 -7.46
CA SER A 92 19.57 12.44 -6.57
C SER A 92 19.89 12.13 -5.11
N PRO A 93 21.19 12.12 -4.72
CA PRO A 93 21.60 11.86 -3.34
C PRO A 93 21.01 12.84 -2.31
N GLU A 94 20.76 14.09 -2.71
CA GLU A 94 20.13 15.09 -1.85
C GLU A 94 18.67 14.74 -1.53
N MET A 95 17.92 14.28 -2.51
CA MET A 95 16.56 13.81 -2.31
C MET A 95 16.55 12.57 -1.42
N TYR A 96 17.45 11.63 -1.66
CA TYR A 96 17.60 10.44 -0.82
C TYR A 96 17.91 10.80 0.63
N LYS A 97 18.81 11.77 0.85
CA LYS A 97 19.09 12.26 2.20
C LYS A 97 17.82 12.79 2.90
N VAL A 98 16.97 13.55 2.20
CA VAL A 98 15.71 14.04 2.77
C VAL A 98 14.79 12.87 3.16
N TRP A 99 14.72 11.81 2.36
CA TRP A 99 13.92 10.62 2.71
C TRP A 99 14.40 9.97 4.01
N LEU A 100 15.73 9.86 4.18
CA LEU A 100 16.32 9.29 5.40
C LEU A 100 16.09 10.19 6.61
N ASP A 101 16.32 11.49 6.47
CA ASP A 101 16.16 12.47 7.54
C ASP A 101 14.71 12.53 8.06
N MET A 102 13.73 12.28 7.17
CA MET A 102 12.31 12.23 7.53
C MET A 102 11.86 10.87 8.06
N THR A 103 12.66 9.83 7.95
CA THR A 103 12.32 8.48 8.42
C THR A 103 12.93 8.24 9.81
N PRO A 104 12.14 8.08 10.89
CA PRO A 104 12.67 7.81 12.23
C PRO A 104 13.67 6.66 12.32
N MET A 105 13.43 5.56 11.55
CA MET A 105 14.37 4.43 11.48
C MET A 105 15.64 4.73 10.67
N GLY A 106 15.76 5.90 10.02
CA GLY A 106 16.95 6.37 9.31
C GLY A 106 17.34 5.54 8.08
N ARG A 107 16.42 4.77 7.53
CA ARG A 107 16.66 3.91 6.36
C ARG A 107 15.42 3.75 5.48
N VAL A 108 15.61 3.33 4.25
CA VAL A 108 14.53 2.81 3.40
C VAL A 108 14.17 1.37 3.81
N GLY A 109 12.98 0.93 3.44
CA GLY A 109 12.55 -0.46 3.67
C GLY A 109 13.11 -1.43 2.63
N GLN A 110 13.03 -2.72 2.96
CA GLN A 110 13.36 -3.80 2.04
C GLN A 110 12.08 -4.49 1.53
N PRO A 111 12.07 -5.04 0.31
CA PRO A 111 10.90 -5.74 -0.24
C PRO A 111 10.36 -6.84 0.68
N GLU A 112 11.24 -7.57 1.36
CA GLU A 112 10.90 -8.68 2.27
C GLU A 112 10.10 -8.19 3.50
N GLU A 113 10.36 -6.95 3.95
CA GLU A 113 9.62 -6.35 5.06
C GLU A 113 8.16 -6.10 4.67
N ILE A 114 7.93 -5.64 3.44
CA ILE A 114 6.57 -5.45 2.91
C ILE A 114 5.91 -6.79 2.61
N ALA A 115 6.64 -7.75 2.04
CA ALA A 115 6.13 -9.10 1.78
C ALA A 115 5.64 -9.78 3.08
N SER A 116 6.33 -9.57 4.20
CA SER A 116 5.92 -10.09 5.50
C SER A 116 4.56 -9.52 5.96
N VAL A 117 4.32 -8.23 5.76
CA VAL A 117 3.03 -7.59 6.07
C VAL A 117 1.93 -8.11 5.14
N VAL A 118 2.22 -8.23 3.84
CA VAL A 118 1.28 -8.80 2.87
C VAL A 118 0.92 -10.24 3.24
N HIS A 119 1.90 -11.07 3.59
CA HIS A 119 1.66 -12.44 4.03
C HIS A 119 0.77 -12.51 5.28
N PHE A 120 1.05 -11.67 6.29
CA PHE A 120 0.18 -11.56 7.47
C PHE A 120 -1.25 -11.19 7.09
N LEU A 121 -1.45 -10.16 6.27
CA LEU A 121 -2.78 -9.69 5.87
C LEU A 121 -3.53 -10.71 4.98
N ALA A 122 -2.82 -11.54 4.23
CA ALA A 122 -3.40 -12.59 3.41
C ALA A 122 -3.76 -13.85 4.20
N SER A 123 -3.17 -14.05 5.38
CA SER A 123 -3.34 -15.25 6.20
C SER A 123 -4.48 -15.13 7.23
N ASP A 124 -4.83 -16.25 7.85
CA ASP A 124 -5.84 -16.31 8.93
C ASP A 124 -5.39 -15.60 10.21
N ALA A 125 -4.09 -15.31 10.37
CA ALA A 125 -3.58 -14.50 11.47
C ALA A 125 -4.19 -13.09 11.51
N SER A 126 -4.72 -12.61 10.38
CA SER A 126 -5.42 -11.34 10.25
C SER A 126 -6.93 -11.48 10.04
N SER A 127 -7.54 -12.57 10.52
CA SER A 127 -8.95 -12.91 10.28
C SER A 127 -9.97 -11.83 10.71
N LEU A 128 -9.62 -10.98 11.67
CA LEU A 128 -10.48 -9.85 12.11
C LEU A 128 -10.16 -8.54 11.37
N LEU A 129 -9.16 -8.51 10.47
CA LEU A 129 -8.76 -7.32 9.74
C LEU A 129 -9.44 -7.27 8.37
N THR A 130 -10.27 -6.27 8.15
CA THR A 130 -10.79 -5.88 6.83
C THR A 130 -10.95 -4.36 6.78
N GLY A 131 -10.71 -3.74 5.64
CA GLY A 131 -10.70 -2.28 5.48
C GLY A 131 -9.51 -1.56 6.10
N SER A 132 -8.54 -2.29 6.64
CA SER A 132 -7.35 -1.72 7.26
C SER A 132 -6.31 -1.31 6.22
N ILE A 133 -5.68 -0.15 6.47
CA ILE A 133 -4.52 0.31 5.71
C ILE A 133 -3.33 0.26 6.67
N VAL A 134 -2.53 -0.79 6.57
CA VAL A 134 -1.39 -1.00 7.46
C VAL A 134 -0.19 -0.21 6.95
N VAL A 135 0.22 0.76 7.74
CA VAL A 135 1.39 1.60 7.42
C VAL A 135 2.67 0.84 7.77
N ALA A 136 3.57 0.72 6.78
CA ALA A 136 4.88 0.08 6.91
C ALA A 136 5.95 1.03 6.37
N ASP A 137 6.30 2.05 7.17
CA ASP A 137 6.98 3.24 6.68
C ASP A 137 8.22 3.67 7.50
N GLY A 138 8.67 2.85 8.43
CA GLY A 138 9.81 3.20 9.29
C GLY A 138 9.55 4.43 10.19
N GLY A 139 8.27 4.78 10.38
CA GLY A 139 7.84 5.94 11.17
C GLY A 139 7.73 7.24 10.38
N TYR A 140 7.87 7.22 9.05
CA TYR A 140 7.85 8.44 8.21
C TYR A 140 6.61 9.31 8.46
N THR A 141 5.46 8.73 8.73
CA THR A 141 4.19 9.43 8.96
C THR A 141 3.89 9.73 10.44
N CYS A 142 4.88 9.60 11.33
CA CYS A 142 4.71 9.93 12.75
C CYS A 142 4.78 11.42 13.05
N TRP A 143 5.26 12.24 12.11
CA TRP A 143 5.42 13.71 12.25
C TRP A 143 4.14 14.47 11.91
#